data_f62f0c057b41849537687c9a53670384
#
_entry.id   f62f0c057b41849537687c9a53670384
#
_cell.length_a   1.000
_cell.length_b   1.000
_cell.length_c   1.000
_cell.angle_alpha   90.00
_cell.angle_beta   90.00
_cell.angle_gamma   90.00
#
_symmetry.space_group_name_H-M   'P 1'
#
loop_
_entity.id
_entity.type
_entity.pdbx_description
1 polymer ?
#
loop_
_entity_poly.entity_id
_entity_poly.type
_entity_poly.pdbx_seq_one_letter_code
_entity_poly.pdbx_strand_id
1 'polypeptide(L)'
;MAQHNEAPIRVGLLGAGTVGSQTARLLVEQRDELSQRIGRDIELVGVACLDPDEVDFPWIDRSLLTSDTMAVATNADIVVELIGGLEPARTFVLAAIESGASVVTANKALLAKYGPEIYQAAETKGVDIYFEAAVGGAIPIVRPLRESLVGDKVTSMLGIVNGTTNYILDEMTTKGLDFDVALKDAQAKGYAEADPTGDIEGHDAANKAAIMATLGFHTNIGIDDVTVEGITKVTADDIAAATAEHKVVKLLAVVENGEAGVSARVYPALIDENHPLASVHGSFNAVFVKAEAADDLMFYGRGAGGAPTASAVVGDVVTVARHIAQGCTGPAITLYNDLPKAPIEASKAAFAVRFVIHDKPGVLAAIAEEFAKRGVSINGVNQDLKPTLHEPGYSGELQQLRLVTHLTDEVTLRETVEAVCRLDFVTGEPSILRVL
;
A
#
# COMPACT_ATOMS: atom_id res chain seq x y z
N MET A 1 -1.24 -6.44 -44.71
CA MET A 1 -0.92 -5.33 -43.79
C MET A 1 -1.89 -4.22 -44.15
N ALA A 2 -2.91 -3.98 -43.32
CA ALA A 2 -3.78 -2.82 -43.50
C ALA A 2 -2.96 -1.59 -43.14
N GLN A 3 -2.79 -0.65 -44.09
CA GLN A 3 -2.26 0.67 -43.80
C GLN A 3 -3.31 1.37 -42.91
N HIS A 4 -2.95 1.59 -41.63
CA HIS A 4 -3.75 2.41 -40.73
C HIS A 4 -3.65 3.86 -41.25
N ASN A 5 -4.68 4.33 -41.92
CA ASN A 5 -4.78 5.68 -42.49
C ASN A 5 -5.34 6.68 -41.46
N GLU A 6 -5.39 6.30 -40.18
CA GLU A 6 -5.84 7.15 -39.07
C GLU A 6 -4.64 7.84 -38.41
N ALA A 7 -4.86 9.07 -37.93
CA ALA A 7 -3.83 9.81 -37.21
C ALA A 7 -3.33 9.04 -35.98
N PRO A 8 -2.06 9.16 -35.59
CA PRO A 8 -1.53 8.47 -34.44
C PRO A 8 -2.26 8.88 -33.14
N ILE A 9 -2.33 7.97 -32.18
CA ILE A 9 -2.83 8.28 -30.83
C ILE A 9 -1.74 9.04 -30.08
N ARG A 10 -2.06 10.25 -29.65
CA ARG A 10 -1.13 11.19 -29.04
C ARG A 10 -1.08 11.03 -27.54
N VAL A 11 0.10 10.81 -26.99
CA VAL A 11 0.35 10.67 -25.56
C VAL A 11 1.07 11.89 -25.03
N GLY A 12 0.52 12.55 -24.03
CA GLY A 12 1.16 13.61 -23.27
C GLY A 12 1.59 13.08 -21.91
N LEU A 13 2.83 13.37 -21.49
CA LEU A 13 3.41 12.94 -20.24
C LEU A 13 3.59 14.13 -19.28
N LEU A 14 3.00 14.07 -18.10
CA LEU A 14 3.15 15.06 -17.05
C LEU A 14 4.08 14.53 -15.96
N GLY A 15 5.31 15.04 -15.92
CA GLY A 15 6.37 14.65 -14.99
C GLY A 15 7.47 13.82 -15.66
N ALA A 16 8.71 14.33 -15.60
CA ALA A 16 9.92 13.70 -16.14
C ALA A 16 10.84 13.13 -15.04
N GLY A 17 10.27 12.76 -13.87
CA GLY A 17 11.01 12.13 -12.77
C GLY A 17 11.39 10.67 -13.06
N THR A 18 11.72 9.93 -12.01
CA THR A 18 12.17 8.52 -12.07
C THR A 18 11.23 7.62 -12.88
N VAL A 19 9.92 7.70 -12.68
CA VAL A 19 8.94 6.89 -13.42
C VAL A 19 8.67 7.48 -14.79
N GLY A 20 8.51 8.81 -14.89
CA GLY A 20 8.21 9.50 -16.15
C GLY A 20 9.28 9.30 -17.20
N SER A 21 10.56 9.38 -16.83
CA SER A 21 11.68 9.12 -17.74
C SER A 21 11.65 7.71 -18.31
N GLN A 22 11.39 6.69 -17.49
CA GLN A 22 11.30 5.32 -17.94
C GLN A 22 10.02 5.06 -18.76
N THR A 23 8.92 5.74 -18.43
CA THR A 23 7.68 5.69 -19.24
C THR A 23 7.92 6.26 -20.64
N ALA A 24 8.54 7.45 -20.74
CA ALA A 24 8.92 8.03 -22.01
C ALA A 24 9.87 7.12 -22.80
N ARG A 25 10.85 6.53 -22.11
CA ARG A 25 11.78 5.57 -22.73
C ARG A 25 11.03 4.40 -23.37
N LEU A 26 10.14 3.73 -22.63
CA LEU A 26 9.39 2.58 -23.14
C LEU A 26 8.49 2.99 -24.33
N LEU A 27 7.84 4.15 -24.26
CA LEU A 27 7.00 4.65 -25.36
C LEU A 27 7.79 4.94 -26.63
N VAL A 28 9.03 5.45 -26.51
CA VAL A 28 9.90 5.79 -27.65
C VAL A 28 10.59 4.53 -28.20
N GLU A 29 11.27 3.75 -27.33
CA GLU A 29 12.07 2.60 -27.76
C GLU A 29 11.22 1.44 -28.30
N GLN A 30 10.00 1.28 -27.80
CA GLN A 30 9.07 0.18 -28.19
C GLN A 30 7.91 0.66 -29.08
N ARG A 31 7.97 1.87 -29.62
CA ARG A 31 6.88 2.50 -30.38
C ARG A 31 6.25 1.58 -31.41
N ASP A 32 7.06 0.96 -32.25
CA ASP A 32 6.58 0.10 -33.36
C ASP A 32 5.86 -1.15 -32.83
N GLU A 33 6.41 -1.78 -31.80
CA GLU A 33 5.79 -2.96 -31.16
C GLU A 33 4.49 -2.59 -30.44
N LEU A 34 4.47 -1.47 -29.73
CA LEU A 34 3.26 -0.95 -29.06
C LEU A 34 2.18 -0.61 -30.09
N SER A 35 2.54 0.05 -31.21
CA SER A 35 1.61 0.34 -32.31
C SER A 35 0.99 -0.93 -32.89
N GLN A 36 1.79 -1.99 -33.07
CA GLN A 36 1.28 -3.29 -33.53
C GLN A 36 0.31 -3.92 -32.52
N ARG A 37 0.61 -3.83 -31.23
CA ARG A 37 -0.26 -4.37 -30.16
C ARG A 37 -1.57 -3.59 -30.03
N ILE A 38 -1.54 -2.27 -30.27
CA ILE A 38 -2.70 -1.37 -30.24
C ILE A 38 -3.55 -1.55 -31.50
N GLY A 39 -2.91 -1.76 -32.64
CA GLY A 39 -3.55 -1.78 -33.95
C GLY A 39 -3.65 -0.39 -34.60
N ARG A 40 -2.98 0.63 -34.03
CA ARG A 40 -2.91 2.01 -34.49
C ARG A 40 -1.60 2.62 -34.00
N ASP A 41 -1.04 3.58 -34.74
CA ASP A 41 0.19 4.26 -34.35
C ASP A 41 -0.01 5.02 -33.04
N ILE A 42 1.04 5.03 -32.19
CA ILE A 42 1.10 5.80 -30.96
C ILE A 42 2.30 6.74 -30.99
N GLU A 43 2.14 7.94 -30.46
CA GLU A 43 3.17 8.97 -30.49
C GLU A 43 3.22 9.75 -29.17
N LEU A 44 4.44 9.91 -28.61
CA LEU A 44 4.68 10.84 -27.50
C LEU A 44 4.78 12.25 -28.07
N VAL A 45 3.85 13.14 -27.68
CA VAL A 45 3.72 14.49 -28.26
C VAL A 45 4.17 15.62 -27.34
N GLY A 46 4.44 15.32 -26.08
CA GLY A 46 4.92 16.30 -25.12
C GLY A 46 5.28 15.68 -23.77
N VAL A 47 6.28 16.22 -23.12
CA VAL A 47 6.74 15.82 -21.77
C VAL A 47 6.84 17.09 -20.94
N ALA A 48 5.92 17.27 -20.01
CA ALA A 48 5.94 18.40 -19.10
C ALA A 48 6.83 18.13 -17.90
N CYS A 49 7.70 19.08 -17.57
CA CYS A 49 8.60 19.05 -16.41
C CYS A 49 8.83 20.46 -15.87
N LEU A 50 9.29 20.55 -14.62
CA LEU A 50 9.52 21.85 -13.97
C LEU A 50 10.61 22.66 -14.67
N ASP A 51 11.72 22.02 -14.98
CA ASP A 51 12.85 22.62 -15.70
C ASP A 51 13.26 21.73 -16.88
N PRO A 52 12.83 22.09 -18.11
CA PRO A 52 13.21 21.36 -19.33
C PRO A 52 14.71 21.31 -19.61
N ASP A 53 15.47 22.30 -19.13
CA ASP A 53 16.91 22.39 -19.39
C ASP A 53 17.73 21.43 -18.49
N GLU A 54 17.19 21.07 -17.33
CA GLU A 54 17.78 20.07 -16.43
C GLU A 54 17.50 18.62 -16.83
N VAL A 55 16.55 18.39 -17.76
CA VAL A 55 16.23 17.04 -18.23
C VAL A 55 17.22 16.62 -19.31
N ASP A 56 18.00 15.58 -19.03
CA ASP A 56 18.98 14.98 -19.97
C ASP A 56 18.73 13.47 -20.12
N PHE A 57 17.70 13.13 -20.88
CA PHE A 57 17.41 11.73 -21.23
C PHE A 57 17.67 11.50 -22.73
N PRO A 58 18.61 10.63 -23.11
CA PRO A 58 19.03 10.47 -24.51
C PRO A 58 17.93 9.90 -25.42
N TRP A 59 16.86 9.35 -24.85
CA TRP A 59 15.72 8.80 -25.60
C TRP A 59 14.56 9.78 -25.77
N ILE A 60 14.60 10.97 -25.17
CA ILE A 60 13.58 12.01 -25.35
C ILE A 60 14.12 13.09 -26.28
N ASP A 61 13.40 13.38 -27.36
CA ASP A 61 13.66 14.56 -28.16
C ASP A 61 13.42 15.83 -27.34
N ARG A 62 14.43 16.67 -27.21
CA ARG A 62 14.35 17.91 -26.42
C ARG A 62 13.22 18.85 -26.88
N SER A 63 12.79 18.77 -28.13
CA SER A 63 11.64 19.54 -28.64
C SER A 63 10.31 19.16 -27.99
N LEU A 64 10.23 17.98 -27.37
CA LEU A 64 9.05 17.51 -26.63
C LEU A 64 9.00 17.99 -25.18
N LEU A 65 10.13 18.51 -24.65
CA LEU A 65 10.22 19.00 -23.28
C LEU A 65 9.62 20.40 -23.16
N THR A 66 8.79 20.61 -22.16
CA THR A 66 8.17 21.91 -21.90
C THR A 66 7.83 22.08 -20.41
N SER A 67 7.81 23.33 -19.97
CA SER A 67 7.27 23.70 -18.65
C SER A 67 5.77 24.01 -18.69
N ASP A 68 5.15 24.09 -19.88
CA ASP A 68 3.71 24.33 -20.02
C ASP A 68 2.92 23.00 -19.84
N THR A 69 2.74 22.61 -18.58
CA THR A 69 2.02 21.39 -18.22
C THR A 69 0.57 21.41 -18.70
N MET A 70 -0.09 22.59 -18.68
CA MET A 70 -1.47 22.71 -19.13
C MET A 70 -1.61 22.46 -20.63
N ALA A 71 -0.66 22.97 -21.43
CA ALA A 71 -0.67 22.71 -22.88
C ALA A 71 -0.51 21.20 -23.17
N VAL A 72 0.34 20.48 -22.46
CA VAL A 72 0.47 19.01 -22.61
C VAL A 72 -0.81 18.30 -22.17
N ALA A 73 -1.39 18.69 -21.03
CA ALA A 73 -2.60 18.08 -20.48
C ALA A 73 -3.84 18.23 -21.41
N THR A 74 -3.91 19.30 -22.20
CA THR A 74 -5.12 19.61 -23.02
C THR A 74 -4.96 19.33 -24.52
N ASN A 75 -3.77 18.87 -24.96
CA ASN A 75 -3.47 18.63 -26.38
C ASN A 75 -3.07 17.18 -26.71
N ALA A 76 -3.46 16.23 -25.90
CA ALA A 76 -3.20 14.80 -26.11
C ALA A 76 -4.50 13.99 -26.11
N ASP A 77 -4.48 12.77 -26.64
CA ASP A 77 -5.59 11.83 -26.59
C ASP A 77 -5.51 10.98 -25.29
N ILE A 78 -4.30 10.75 -24.80
CA ILE A 78 -4.01 10.10 -23.51
C ILE A 78 -3.04 10.99 -22.73
N VAL A 79 -3.38 11.32 -21.50
CA VAL A 79 -2.52 12.06 -20.57
C VAL A 79 -2.04 11.12 -19.49
N VAL A 80 -0.71 11.03 -19.34
CA VAL A 80 -0.06 10.22 -18.30
C VAL A 80 0.42 11.15 -17.19
N GLU A 81 -0.22 11.10 -16.02
CA GLU A 81 0.13 11.93 -14.85
C GLU A 81 1.06 11.18 -13.91
N LEU A 82 2.29 11.68 -13.77
CA LEU A 82 3.36 11.16 -12.92
C LEU A 82 4.05 12.29 -12.10
N ILE A 83 3.32 13.37 -11.83
CA ILE A 83 3.82 14.51 -11.03
C ILE A 83 3.81 14.13 -9.55
N GLY A 84 2.72 13.48 -9.11
CA GLY A 84 2.48 13.16 -7.70
C GLY A 84 1.91 14.34 -6.90
N GLY A 85 1.61 14.09 -5.62
CA GLY A 85 0.95 15.06 -4.75
C GLY A 85 -0.53 15.28 -5.11
N LEU A 86 -1.16 16.29 -4.51
CA LEU A 86 -2.58 16.58 -4.72
C LEU A 86 -2.78 17.68 -5.77
N GLU A 87 -2.18 18.83 -5.51
CA GLU A 87 -2.16 19.97 -6.45
C GLU A 87 -0.72 20.26 -6.88
N PRO A 88 -0.48 20.61 -8.14
CA PRO A 88 -1.45 20.88 -9.19
C PRO A 88 -1.93 19.64 -9.99
N ALA A 89 -1.57 18.41 -9.58
CA ALA A 89 -1.91 17.18 -10.31
C ALA A 89 -3.41 17.05 -10.56
N ARG A 90 -4.26 17.28 -9.53
CA ARG A 90 -5.72 17.27 -9.66
C ARG A 90 -6.22 18.24 -10.73
N THR A 91 -5.72 19.47 -10.71
CA THR A 91 -6.08 20.50 -11.70
C THR A 91 -5.77 20.03 -13.12
N PHE A 92 -4.60 19.43 -13.37
CA PHE A 92 -4.21 18.97 -14.71
C PHE A 92 -5.00 17.73 -15.14
N VAL A 93 -5.25 16.78 -14.23
CA VAL A 93 -6.07 15.60 -14.52
C VAL A 93 -7.49 15.98 -14.92
N LEU A 94 -8.13 16.89 -14.18
CA LEU A 94 -9.48 17.36 -14.52
C LEU A 94 -9.50 18.16 -15.84
N ALA A 95 -8.47 18.98 -16.11
CA ALA A 95 -8.36 19.69 -17.38
C ALA A 95 -8.17 18.73 -18.56
N ALA A 96 -7.38 17.67 -18.41
CA ALA A 96 -7.22 16.63 -19.41
C ALA A 96 -8.55 15.93 -19.72
N ILE A 97 -9.28 15.49 -18.69
CA ILE A 97 -10.61 14.87 -18.82
C ILE A 97 -11.57 15.84 -19.55
N GLU A 98 -11.62 17.11 -19.14
CA GLU A 98 -12.49 18.10 -19.74
C GLU A 98 -12.15 18.36 -21.22
N SER A 99 -10.89 18.27 -21.62
CA SER A 99 -10.47 18.36 -23.03
C SER A 99 -10.84 17.13 -23.87
N GLY A 100 -11.31 16.04 -23.24
CA GLY A 100 -11.65 14.77 -23.87
C GLY A 100 -10.49 13.76 -23.91
N ALA A 101 -9.41 13.99 -23.18
CA ALA A 101 -8.33 13.04 -23.05
C ALA A 101 -8.65 11.98 -22.01
N SER A 102 -8.28 10.72 -22.30
CA SER A 102 -8.22 9.67 -21.30
C SER A 102 -7.00 9.88 -20.40
N VAL A 103 -7.07 9.43 -19.14
CA VAL A 103 -5.99 9.64 -18.17
C VAL A 103 -5.43 8.33 -17.65
N VAL A 104 -4.10 8.26 -17.56
CA VAL A 104 -3.36 7.21 -16.86
C VAL A 104 -2.56 7.88 -15.73
N THR A 105 -2.70 7.40 -14.49
CA THR A 105 -1.99 8.00 -13.35
C THR A 105 -1.40 6.95 -12.41
N ALA A 106 -0.28 7.26 -11.78
CA ALA A 106 0.30 6.50 -10.67
C ALA A 106 0.10 7.20 -9.30
N ASN A 107 -0.69 8.27 -9.25
CA ASN A 107 -0.82 9.16 -8.10
C ASN A 107 -1.83 8.62 -7.07
N LYS A 108 -1.36 7.73 -6.22
CA LYS A 108 -2.15 7.10 -5.17
C LYS A 108 -2.78 8.10 -4.19
N ALA A 109 -2.06 9.19 -3.83
CA ALA A 109 -2.57 10.19 -2.92
C ALA A 109 -3.75 10.96 -3.52
N LEU A 110 -3.66 11.29 -4.81
CA LEU A 110 -4.74 11.92 -5.55
C LEU A 110 -5.99 11.03 -5.61
N LEU A 111 -5.81 9.75 -5.93
CA LEU A 111 -6.91 8.80 -6.05
C LEU A 111 -7.54 8.46 -4.70
N ALA A 112 -6.76 8.30 -3.63
CA ALA A 112 -7.28 8.04 -2.30
C ALA A 112 -8.11 9.21 -1.73
N LYS A 113 -7.85 10.44 -2.18
CA LYS A 113 -8.54 11.63 -1.69
C LYS A 113 -9.65 12.13 -2.63
N TYR A 114 -9.39 12.11 -3.93
CA TYR A 114 -10.26 12.70 -4.95
C TYR A 114 -10.73 11.69 -6.02
N GLY A 115 -10.52 10.38 -5.78
CA GLY A 115 -10.90 9.32 -6.71
C GLY A 115 -12.34 9.44 -7.22
N PRO A 116 -13.36 9.52 -6.35
CA PRO A 116 -14.76 9.62 -6.79
C PRO A 116 -15.04 10.80 -7.71
N GLU A 117 -14.44 11.97 -7.45
CA GLU A 117 -14.56 13.15 -8.32
C GLU A 117 -13.97 12.89 -9.71
N ILE A 118 -12.79 12.30 -9.76
CA ILE A 118 -12.07 12.01 -11.01
C ILE A 118 -12.82 10.93 -11.81
N TYR A 119 -13.29 9.86 -11.14
CA TYR A 119 -14.06 8.80 -11.79
C TYR A 119 -15.36 9.33 -12.39
N GLN A 120 -16.10 10.15 -11.65
CA GLN A 120 -17.32 10.80 -12.12
C GLN A 120 -17.06 11.73 -13.30
N ALA A 121 -15.98 12.50 -13.26
CA ALA A 121 -15.60 13.39 -14.36
C ALA A 121 -15.29 12.59 -15.64
N ALA A 122 -14.50 11.51 -15.51
CA ALA A 122 -14.14 10.64 -16.63
C ALA A 122 -15.37 9.95 -17.23
N GLU A 123 -16.26 9.40 -16.39
CA GLU A 123 -17.51 8.77 -16.82
C GLU A 123 -18.42 9.78 -17.55
N THR A 124 -18.61 10.97 -16.97
CA THR A 124 -19.44 12.02 -17.56
C THR A 124 -18.94 12.46 -18.93
N LYS A 125 -17.61 12.51 -19.10
CA LYS A 125 -16.96 12.90 -20.37
C LYS A 125 -16.85 11.76 -21.37
N GLY A 126 -17.05 10.51 -20.93
CA GLY A 126 -16.91 9.31 -21.76
C GLY A 126 -15.45 9.01 -22.13
N VAL A 127 -14.53 9.19 -21.21
CA VAL A 127 -13.10 8.90 -21.35
C VAL A 127 -12.63 7.91 -20.29
N ASP A 128 -11.51 7.23 -20.53
CA ASP A 128 -10.93 6.27 -19.60
C ASP A 128 -10.11 6.93 -18.49
N ILE A 129 -10.14 6.31 -17.31
CA ILE A 129 -9.19 6.52 -16.23
C ILE A 129 -8.57 5.18 -15.81
N TYR A 130 -7.23 5.06 -15.92
CA TYR A 130 -6.47 3.87 -15.57
C TYR A 130 -5.33 4.21 -14.61
N PHE A 131 -5.03 3.32 -13.66
CA PHE A 131 -4.07 3.61 -12.59
C PHE A 131 -3.46 2.35 -11.96
N GLU A 132 -3.10 1.34 -12.79
CA GLU A 132 -2.46 0.11 -12.30
C GLU A 132 -1.26 0.40 -11.41
N ALA A 133 -0.43 1.36 -11.83
CA ALA A 133 0.79 1.74 -11.12
C ALA A 133 0.57 2.42 -9.76
N ALA A 134 -0.66 2.82 -9.42
CA ALA A 134 -0.97 3.47 -8.15
C ALA A 134 -0.95 2.49 -6.96
N VAL A 135 -1.15 1.18 -7.19
CA VAL A 135 -1.11 0.16 -6.15
C VAL A 135 -0.13 -0.95 -6.55
N GLY A 136 0.90 -1.17 -5.73
CA GLY A 136 1.83 -2.28 -5.95
C GLY A 136 2.79 -2.12 -7.14
N GLY A 137 2.95 -0.92 -7.69
CA GLY A 137 3.92 -0.62 -8.75
C GLY A 137 3.74 -1.49 -10.00
N ALA A 138 4.61 -2.50 -10.19
CA ALA A 138 4.52 -3.42 -11.32
C ALA A 138 3.52 -4.57 -11.12
N ILE A 139 2.96 -4.73 -9.92
CA ILE A 139 2.05 -5.83 -9.61
C ILE A 139 0.69 -5.54 -10.24
N PRO A 140 0.16 -6.42 -11.11
CA PRO A 140 -1.15 -6.23 -11.71
C PRO A 140 -2.24 -6.58 -10.67
N ILE A 141 -2.75 -5.62 -9.93
CA ILE A 141 -3.81 -5.80 -8.92
C ILE A 141 -5.05 -4.95 -9.19
N VAL A 142 -4.89 -3.73 -9.68
CA VAL A 142 -6.03 -2.83 -9.96
C VAL A 142 -6.91 -3.42 -11.06
N ARG A 143 -6.31 -3.85 -12.16
CA ARG A 143 -7.03 -4.44 -13.29
C ARG A 143 -7.67 -5.78 -12.93
N PRO A 144 -7.02 -6.74 -12.26
CA PRO A 144 -7.71 -7.92 -11.75
C PRO A 144 -8.93 -7.62 -10.89
N LEU A 145 -8.89 -6.64 -10.00
CA LEU A 145 -10.06 -6.23 -9.21
C LEU A 145 -11.18 -5.62 -10.08
N ARG A 146 -10.81 -4.87 -11.12
CA ARG A 146 -11.77 -4.20 -12.02
C ARG A 146 -12.34 -5.08 -13.12
N GLU A 147 -11.61 -6.11 -13.54
CA GLU A 147 -11.93 -6.85 -14.77
C GLU A 147 -11.95 -8.37 -14.56
N SER A 148 -10.94 -8.95 -13.88
CA SER A 148 -10.82 -10.42 -13.79
C SER A 148 -11.70 -11.02 -12.69
N LEU A 149 -11.87 -10.30 -11.58
CA LEU A 149 -12.61 -10.76 -10.40
C LEU A 149 -14.02 -10.19 -10.30
N VAL A 150 -14.50 -9.48 -11.32
CA VAL A 150 -15.86 -8.89 -11.33
C VAL A 150 -16.99 -9.92 -11.33
N GLY A 151 -16.68 -11.18 -11.67
CA GLY A 151 -17.62 -12.31 -11.59
C GLY A 151 -17.64 -13.02 -10.25
N ASP A 152 -16.83 -12.57 -9.30
CA ASP A 152 -16.67 -13.16 -7.98
C ASP A 152 -16.89 -12.09 -6.89
N LYS A 153 -16.96 -12.50 -5.63
CA LYS A 153 -17.07 -11.61 -4.50
C LYS A 153 -15.79 -11.64 -3.68
N VAL A 154 -15.02 -10.57 -3.77
CA VAL A 154 -13.87 -10.35 -2.89
C VAL A 154 -14.37 -10.13 -1.47
N THR A 155 -13.85 -10.87 -0.51
CA THR A 155 -14.21 -10.78 0.91
C THR A 155 -13.17 -10.03 1.72
N SER A 156 -11.88 -10.23 1.42
CA SER A 156 -10.78 -9.51 2.06
C SER A 156 -9.53 -9.44 1.18
N MET A 157 -8.67 -8.48 1.47
CA MET A 157 -7.35 -8.35 0.88
C MET A 157 -6.32 -8.03 1.96
N LEU A 158 -5.18 -8.70 1.92
CA LEU A 158 -4.02 -8.49 2.79
C LEU A 158 -2.84 -8.07 1.92
N GLY A 159 -2.30 -6.89 2.12
CA GLY A 159 -1.24 -6.35 1.26
C GLY A 159 0.04 -6.00 2.00
N ILE A 160 1.18 -6.56 1.58
CA ILE A 160 2.49 -5.97 1.80
C ILE A 160 2.70 -5.00 0.64
N VAL A 161 2.31 -3.74 0.83
CA VAL A 161 2.23 -2.74 -0.26
C VAL A 161 3.23 -1.59 -0.13
N ASN A 162 4.14 -1.67 0.86
CA ASN A 162 5.25 -0.75 1.02
C ASN A 162 6.57 -1.52 1.09
N GLY A 163 7.45 -1.32 0.10
CA GLY A 163 8.72 -2.05 -0.02
C GLY A 163 9.75 -1.63 1.03
N THR A 164 9.75 -0.37 1.46
CA THR A 164 10.68 0.17 2.47
C THR A 164 10.46 -0.51 3.83
N THR A 165 9.22 -0.54 4.30
CA THR A 165 8.87 -1.17 5.57
C THR A 165 9.05 -2.68 5.55
N ASN A 166 8.72 -3.33 4.42
CA ASN A 166 8.98 -4.76 4.29
C ASN A 166 10.48 -5.07 4.35
N TYR A 167 11.31 -4.26 3.68
CA TYR A 167 12.76 -4.40 3.73
C TYR A 167 13.30 -4.25 5.16
N ILE A 168 12.86 -3.20 5.89
CA ILE A 168 13.30 -2.96 7.29
C ILE A 168 12.94 -4.15 8.17
N LEU A 169 11.70 -4.62 8.16
CA LEU A 169 11.23 -5.74 8.97
C LEU A 169 11.91 -7.06 8.57
N ASP A 170 12.23 -7.25 7.29
CA ASP A 170 12.95 -8.43 6.80
C ASP A 170 14.41 -8.44 7.27
N GLU A 171 15.12 -7.31 7.25
CA GLU A 171 16.47 -7.16 7.78
C GLU A 171 16.50 -7.35 9.32
N MET A 172 15.51 -6.84 10.04
CA MET A 172 15.36 -7.09 11.47
C MET A 172 15.16 -8.59 11.75
N THR A 173 14.34 -9.26 10.94
CA THR A 173 14.05 -10.70 11.11
C THR A 173 15.24 -11.57 10.74
N THR A 174 15.87 -11.33 9.59
CA THR A 174 16.91 -12.23 9.04
C THR A 174 18.29 -12.01 9.64
N LYS A 175 18.59 -10.78 10.08
CA LYS A 175 19.91 -10.40 10.63
C LYS A 175 19.88 -10.02 12.11
N GLY A 176 18.71 -9.97 12.74
CA GLY A 176 18.57 -9.57 14.14
C GLY A 176 18.92 -8.10 14.39
N LEU A 177 18.72 -7.21 13.39
CA LEU A 177 19.06 -5.80 13.51
C LEU A 177 18.00 -5.05 14.32
N ASP A 178 18.44 -4.02 15.04
CA ASP A 178 17.53 -3.03 15.60
C ASP A 178 16.93 -2.17 14.48
N PHE A 179 15.73 -1.60 14.73
CA PHE A 179 15.00 -0.77 13.78
C PHE A 179 15.84 0.36 13.16
N ASP A 180 16.53 1.14 13.99
CA ASP A 180 17.35 2.27 13.53
C ASP A 180 18.51 1.84 12.62
N VAL A 181 19.07 0.65 12.87
CA VAL A 181 20.15 0.10 12.04
C VAL A 181 19.60 -0.36 10.70
N ALA A 182 18.47 -1.05 10.70
CA ALA A 182 17.81 -1.51 9.49
C ALA A 182 17.30 -0.33 8.62
N LEU A 183 16.79 0.72 9.25
CA LEU A 183 16.37 1.96 8.57
C LEU A 183 17.56 2.66 7.90
N LYS A 184 18.70 2.81 8.58
CA LYS A 184 19.91 3.40 7.99
C LYS A 184 20.44 2.58 6.82
N ASP A 185 20.38 1.27 6.90
CA ASP A 185 20.74 0.38 5.79
C ASP A 185 19.79 0.54 4.60
N ALA A 186 18.47 0.66 4.86
CA ALA A 186 17.49 0.96 3.82
C ALA A 186 17.76 2.30 3.12
N GLN A 187 18.12 3.35 3.87
CA GLN A 187 18.49 4.65 3.33
C GLN A 187 19.77 4.58 2.50
N ALA A 188 20.80 3.89 2.98
CA ALA A 188 22.06 3.71 2.26
C ALA A 188 21.89 2.97 0.93
N LYS A 189 20.91 2.07 0.83
CA LYS A 189 20.58 1.31 -0.38
C LYS A 189 19.54 2.01 -1.28
N GLY A 190 19.05 3.17 -0.87
CA GLY A 190 18.06 3.94 -1.63
C GLY A 190 16.63 3.38 -1.59
N TYR A 191 16.32 2.50 -0.63
CA TYR A 191 14.95 2.04 -0.38
C TYR A 191 14.14 3.01 0.47
N ALA A 192 14.79 3.80 1.32
CA ALA A 192 14.19 4.86 2.11
C ALA A 192 14.79 6.22 1.75
N GLU A 193 13.96 7.25 1.72
CA GLU A 193 14.39 8.64 1.56
C GLU A 193 14.97 9.19 2.86
N ALA A 194 15.52 10.42 2.81
CA ALA A 194 16.04 11.11 4.00
C ALA A 194 14.96 11.34 5.06
N ASP A 195 13.74 11.68 4.61
CA ASP A 195 12.54 11.67 5.46
C ASP A 195 11.67 10.45 5.11
N PRO A 196 11.77 9.34 5.87
CA PRO A 196 11.05 8.11 5.60
C PRO A 196 9.65 8.06 6.22
N THR A 197 9.17 9.15 6.85
CA THR A 197 7.92 9.20 7.65
C THR A 197 6.73 8.64 6.88
N GLY A 198 6.58 8.99 5.60
CA GLY A 198 5.50 8.50 4.76
C GLY A 198 5.44 6.96 4.63
N ASP A 199 6.60 6.30 4.71
CA ASP A 199 6.72 4.85 4.67
C ASP A 199 6.57 4.24 6.08
N ILE A 200 7.45 4.63 7.02
CA ILE A 200 7.56 3.97 8.32
C ILE A 200 6.36 4.18 9.24
N GLU A 201 5.61 5.29 9.06
CA GLU A 201 4.35 5.53 9.74
C GLU A 201 3.14 4.96 9.00
N GLY A 202 3.34 4.31 7.84
CA GLY A 202 2.30 3.56 7.12
C GLY A 202 1.40 4.38 6.18
N HIS A 203 1.66 5.68 5.99
CA HIS A 203 0.81 6.56 5.17
C HIS A 203 0.79 6.15 3.68
N ASP A 204 1.92 5.71 3.12
CA ASP A 204 1.97 5.17 1.76
C ASP A 204 1.07 3.93 1.62
N ALA A 205 1.15 3.00 2.56
CA ALA A 205 0.31 1.81 2.58
C ALA A 205 -1.18 2.15 2.75
N ALA A 206 -1.50 3.20 3.53
CA ALA A 206 -2.87 3.64 3.75
C ALA A 206 -3.55 4.15 2.48
N ASN A 207 -2.86 4.96 1.66
CA ASN A 207 -3.39 5.40 0.36
C ASN A 207 -3.73 4.20 -0.53
N LYS A 208 -2.88 3.18 -0.55
CA LYS A 208 -3.11 1.97 -1.34
C LYS A 208 -4.25 1.12 -0.78
N ALA A 209 -4.38 1.04 0.56
CA ALA A 209 -5.50 0.36 1.23
C ALA A 209 -6.85 0.99 0.86
N ALA A 210 -6.94 2.33 0.85
CA ALA A 210 -8.14 3.06 0.45
C ALA A 210 -8.55 2.72 -1.00
N ILE A 211 -7.60 2.71 -1.93
CA ILE A 211 -7.86 2.35 -3.33
C ILE A 211 -8.30 0.89 -3.46
N MET A 212 -7.62 -0.05 -2.79
CA MET A 212 -7.98 -1.47 -2.82
C MET A 212 -9.38 -1.70 -2.26
N ALA A 213 -9.72 -1.07 -1.11
CA ALA A 213 -11.05 -1.18 -0.52
C ALA A 213 -12.14 -0.62 -1.44
N THR A 214 -11.88 0.54 -2.04
CA THR A 214 -12.80 1.19 -2.98
C THR A 214 -13.10 0.30 -4.18
N LEU A 215 -12.08 -0.29 -4.78
CA LEU A 215 -12.23 -1.17 -5.95
C LEU A 215 -12.83 -2.52 -5.59
N GLY A 216 -12.32 -3.17 -4.54
CA GLY A 216 -12.72 -4.52 -4.16
C GLY A 216 -14.14 -4.61 -3.64
N PHE A 217 -14.66 -3.54 -3.03
CA PHE A 217 -16.00 -3.52 -2.42
C PHE A 217 -16.98 -2.56 -3.09
N HIS A 218 -16.56 -1.90 -4.17
CA HIS A 218 -17.38 -0.96 -4.96
C HIS A 218 -18.05 0.12 -4.12
N THR A 219 -17.34 0.62 -3.10
CA THR A 219 -17.82 1.66 -2.17
C THR A 219 -16.73 2.71 -1.97
N ASN A 220 -17.12 3.93 -1.63
CA ASN A 220 -16.14 5.01 -1.44
C ASN A 220 -15.45 4.89 -0.08
N ILE A 221 -14.17 4.50 -0.09
CA ILE A 221 -13.28 4.52 1.06
C ILE A 221 -12.16 5.53 0.79
N GLY A 222 -12.19 6.64 1.51
CA GLY A 222 -11.15 7.66 1.43
C GLY A 222 -9.99 7.40 2.40
N ILE A 223 -8.91 8.20 2.25
CA ILE A 223 -7.75 8.09 3.16
C ILE A 223 -8.11 8.32 4.63
N ASP A 224 -9.08 9.19 4.90
CA ASP A 224 -9.54 9.52 6.25
C ASP A 224 -10.32 8.35 6.91
N ASP A 225 -10.72 7.34 6.14
CA ASP A 225 -11.40 6.13 6.63
C ASP A 225 -10.43 4.99 6.97
N VAL A 226 -9.13 5.19 6.73
CA VAL A 226 -8.10 4.18 6.99
C VAL A 226 -7.45 4.41 8.35
N THR A 227 -7.54 3.42 9.23
CA THR A 227 -6.77 3.43 10.48
C THR A 227 -5.33 3.01 10.21
N VAL A 228 -4.36 3.77 10.74
CA VAL A 228 -2.95 3.58 10.41
C VAL A 228 -2.10 3.46 11.67
N GLU A 229 -1.26 2.42 11.70
CA GLU A 229 -0.20 2.23 12.69
C GLU A 229 1.08 1.82 11.94
N GLY A 230 2.16 2.59 12.13
CA GLY A 230 3.46 2.35 11.50
C GLY A 230 4.30 1.28 12.20
N ILE A 231 5.55 1.13 11.73
CA ILE A 231 6.49 0.13 12.27
C ILE A 231 7.49 0.69 13.27
N THR A 232 7.45 1.97 13.59
CA THR A 232 8.43 2.66 14.45
C THR A 232 8.48 2.13 15.89
N LYS A 233 7.40 1.46 16.33
CA LYS A 233 7.32 0.83 17.66
C LYS A 233 7.72 -0.65 17.67
N VAL A 234 7.97 -1.25 16.52
CA VAL A 234 8.40 -2.65 16.43
C VAL A 234 9.85 -2.76 16.85
N THR A 235 10.12 -3.59 17.85
CA THR A 235 11.45 -3.78 18.43
C THR A 235 12.11 -5.09 17.97
N ALA A 236 13.43 -5.20 18.13
CA ALA A 236 14.15 -6.45 17.90
C ALA A 236 13.63 -7.59 18.80
N ASP A 237 13.19 -7.28 20.03
CA ASP A 237 12.58 -8.25 20.94
C ASP A 237 11.24 -8.79 20.40
N ASP A 238 10.42 -7.93 19.77
CA ASP A 238 9.17 -8.38 19.13
C ASP A 238 9.43 -9.31 17.95
N ILE A 239 10.46 -9.03 17.16
CA ILE A 239 10.91 -9.88 16.05
C ILE A 239 11.43 -11.23 16.58
N ALA A 240 12.29 -11.22 17.60
CA ALA A 240 12.82 -12.43 18.19
C ALA A 240 11.70 -13.30 18.79
N ALA A 241 10.74 -12.67 19.45
CA ALA A 241 9.55 -13.33 19.99
C ALA A 241 8.70 -13.98 18.90
N ALA A 242 8.44 -13.25 17.82
CA ALA A 242 7.69 -13.76 16.67
C ALA A 242 8.38 -15.00 16.06
N THR A 243 9.70 -14.90 15.83
CA THR A 243 10.51 -15.99 15.27
C THR A 243 10.46 -17.25 16.16
N ALA A 244 10.54 -17.08 17.50
CA ALA A 244 10.45 -18.20 18.43
C ALA A 244 9.08 -18.90 18.41
N GLU A 245 8.04 -18.22 17.94
CA GLU A 245 6.67 -18.72 17.79
C GLU A 245 6.30 -19.11 16.35
N HIS A 246 7.29 -19.28 15.47
CA HIS A 246 7.09 -19.58 14.04
C HIS A 246 6.23 -18.54 13.32
N LYS A 247 6.41 -17.27 13.66
CA LYS A 247 5.74 -16.14 13.06
C LYS A 247 6.73 -15.11 12.52
N VAL A 248 6.26 -14.29 11.60
CA VAL A 248 6.98 -13.12 11.08
C VAL A 248 6.17 -11.86 11.27
N VAL A 249 6.85 -10.73 11.46
CA VAL A 249 6.21 -9.41 11.52
C VAL A 249 6.20 -8.80 10.12
N LYS A 250 5.04 -8.38 9.65
CA LYS A 250 4.86 -7.64 8.38
C LYS A 250 3.99 -6.42 8.61
N LEU A 251 4.27 -5.30 7.93
CA LEU A 251 3.31 -4.20 7.83
C LEU A 251 2.27 -4.57 6.78
N LEU A 252 1.02 -4.71 7.19
CA LEU A 252 -0.07 -5.13 6.30
C LEU A 252 -1.10 -4.02 6.11
N ALA A 253 -1.47 -3.79 4.85
CA ALA A 253 -2.74 -3.17 4.52
C ALA A 253 -3.81 -4.27 4.54
N VAL A 254 -4.77 -4.14 5.45
CA VAL A 254 -5.86 -5.11 5.65
C VAL A 254 -7.16 -4.43 5.31
N VAL A 255 -7.85 -4.93 4.30
CA VAL A 255 -9.16 -4.44 3.89
C VAL A 255 -10.17 -5.59 3.86
N GLU A 256 -11.29 -5.42 4.51
CA GLU A 256 -12.29 -6.47 4.73
C GLU A 256 -13.70 -5.91 4.61
N ASN A 257 -14.62 -6.71 4.07
CA ASN A 257 -16.04 -6.43 4.09
C ASN A 257 -16.73 -7.42 5.02
N GLY A 258 -16.90 -7.01 6.27
CA GLY A 258 -17.49 -7.82 7.34
C GLY A 258 -18.94 -7.44 7.65
N GLU A 259 -19.51 -8.05 8.70
CA GLU A 259 -20.90 -7.77 9.14
C GLU A 259 -21.14 -6.30 9.56
N ALA A 260 -20.12 -5.64 10.09
CA ALA A 260 -20.18 -4.24 10.50
C ALA A 260 -19.94 -3.24 9.36
N GLY A 261 -19.62 -3.72 8.17
CA GLY A 261 -19.26 -2.92 7.01
C GLY A 261 -17.80 -3.09 6.57
N VAL A 262 -17.34 -2.16 5.74
CA VAL A 262 -15.98 -2.15 5.20
C VAL A 262 -15.01 -1.58 6.21
N SER A 263 -13.92 -2.30 6.47
CA SER A 263 -12.78 -1.82 7.23
C SER A 263 -11.53 -1.74 6.36
N ALA A 264 -10.76 -0.67 6.48
CA ALA A 264 -9.46 -0.49 5.86
C ALA A 264 -8.45 -0.06 6.92
N ARG A 265 -7.37 -0.83 7.07
CA ARG A 265 -6.40 -0.62 8.16
C ARG A 265 -4.99 -0.94 7.69
N VAL A 266 -4.01 -0.24 8.26
CA VAL A 266 -2.59 -0.52 8.09
C VAL A 266 -1.96 -0.68 9.46
N TYR A 267 -1.31 -1.82 9.69
CA TYR A 267 -0.65 -2.07 10.98
C TYR A 267 0.41 -3.18 10.87
N PRO A 268 1.41 -3.20 11.76
CA PRO A 268 2.30 -4.34 11.90
C PRO A 268 1.52 -5.54 12.48
N ALA A 269 1.65 -6.69 11.81
CA ALA A 269 0.95 -7.92 12.19
C ALA A 269 1.92 -9.10 12.29
N LEU A 270 1.61 -10.03 13.19
CA LEU A 270 2.22 -11.34 13.27
C LEU A 270 1.46 -12.29 12.34
N ILE A 271 2.16 -12.86 11.37
CA ILE A 271 1.61 -13.86 10.46
C ILE A 271 2.39 -15.18 10.62
N ASP A 272 1.69 -16.31 10.45
CA ASP A 272 2.30 -17.64 10.49
C ASP A 272 3.38 -17.77 9.40
N GLU A 273 4.49 -18.44 9.70
CA GLU A 273 5.59 -18.63 8.73
C GLU A 273 5.17 -19.40 7.47
N ASN A 274 4.10 -20.19 7.55
CA ASN A 274 3.54 -20.92 6.42
C ASN A 274 2.53 -20.09 5.58
N HIS A 275 2.15 -18.90 6.04
CA HIS A 275 1.28 -18.03 5.25
C HIS A 275 2.02 -17.52 4.00
N PRO A 276 1.42 -17.48 2.81
CA PRO A 276 2.12 -17.04 1.57
C PRO A 276 2.81 -15.68 1.69
N LEU A 277 2.23 -14.72 2.42
CA LEU A 277 2.84 -13.40 2.65
C LEU A 277 4.11 -13.46 3.51
N ALA A 278 4.34 -14.51 4.30
CA ALA A 278 5.55 -14.64 5.10
C ALA A 278 6.81 -14.78 4.22
N SER A 279 6.66 -15.38 3.03
CA SER A 279 7.75 -15.57 2.07
C SER A 279 8.12 -14.31 1.25
N VAL A 280 7.46 -13.19 1.48
CA VAL A 280 7.74 -11.92 0.78
C VAL A 280 8.92 -11.22 1.44
N HIS A 281 10.10 -11.31 0.84
CA HIS A 281 11.36 -10.79 1.39
C HIS A 281 11.83 -9.49 0.72
N GLY A 282 12.73 -8.79 1.37
CA GLY A 282 13.36 -7.56 0.89
C GLY A 282 12.34 -6.46 0.59
N SER A 283 12.55 -5.73 -0.51
CA SER A 283 11.66 -4.65 -0.94
C SER A 283 10.51 -5.11 -1.87
N PHE A 284 10.23 -6.41 -1.93
CA PHE A 284 9.12 -6.94 -2.71
C PHE A 284 7.77 -6.68 -2.03
N ASN A 285 6.74 -6.56 -2.84
CA ASN A 285 5.37 -6.39 -2.42
C ASN A 285 4.53 -7.60 -2.83
N ALA A 286 3.41 -7.80 -2.14
CA ALA A 286 2.39 -8.77 -2.52
C ALA A 286 1.02 -8.34 -2.02
N VAL A 287 -0.01 -8.72 -2.78
CA VAL A 287 -1.41 -8.60 -2.35
C VAL A 287 -2.03 -9.98 -2.39
N PHE A 288 -2.54 -10.42 -1.26
CA PHE A 288 -3.27 -11.66 -1.07
C PHE A 288 -4.76 -11.34 -1.04
N VAL A 289 -5.53 -11.92 -1.95
CA VAL A 289 -6.95 -11.66 -2.13
C VAL A 289 -7.72 -12.91 -1.79
N LYS A 290 -8.75 -12.78 -0.96
CA LYS A 290 -9.72 -13.84 -0.69
C LYS A 290 -11.02 -13.54 -1.42
N ALA A 291 -11.48 -14.49 -2.21
CA ALA A 291 -12.73 -14.41 -2.96
C ALA A 291 -13.59 -15.64 -2.69
N GLU A 292 -14.92 -15.51 -2.84
CA GLU A 292 -15.84 -16.62 -2.49
C GLU A 292 -15.71 -17.84 -3.39
N ALA A 293 -15.44 -17.66 -4.69
CA ALA A 293 -15.35 -18.75 -5.66
C ALA A 293 -13.92 -19.03 -6.11
N ALA A 294 -13.08 -18.01 -6.31
CA ALA A 294 -11.69 -18.17 -6.72
C ALA A 294 -10.74 -18.57 -5.58
N ASP A 295 -11.27 -18.58 -4.33
CA ASP A 295 -10.50 -18.91 -3.13
C ASP A 295 -9.34 -17.92 -2.92
N ASP A 296 -8.16 -18.40 -2.60
CA ASP A 296 -6.99 -17.58 -2.24
C ASP A 296 -6.12 -17.28 -3.48
N LEU A 297 -5.92 -16.00 -3.77
CA LEU A 297 -5.06 -15.52 -4.85
C LEU A 297 -3.93 -14.67 -4.29
N MET A 298 -2.74 -14.75 -4.86
CA MET A 298 -1.61 -13.91 -4.50
C MET A 298 -0.97 -13.27 -5.73
N PHE A 299 -0.82 -11.95 -5.68
CA PHE A 299 -0.14 -11.15 -6.68
C PHE A 299 1.18 -10.64 -6.07
N TYR A 300 2.30 -10.95 -6.69
CA TYR A 300 3.63 -10.70 -6.14
C TYR A 300 4.56 -10.05 -7.17
N GLY A 301 5.39 -9.11 -6.73
CA GLY A 301 6.36 -8.47 -7.61
C GLY A 301 7.05 -7.25 -7.00
N ARG A 302 7.65 -6.41 -7.87
CA ARG A 302 8.26 -5.15 -7.45
C ARG A 302 7.19 -4.09 -7.21
N GLY A 303 7.09 -3.61 -5.97
CA GLY A 303 6.10 -2.61 -5.56
C GLY A 303 6.44 -1.17 -5.93
N ALA A 304 7.68 -0.91 -6.33
CA ALA A 304 8.19 0.42 -6.70
C ALA A 304 9.41 0.29 -7.63
N GLY A 305 9.88 1.42 -8.13
CA GLY A 305 11.04 1.55 -9.00
C GLY A 305 10.67 2.13 -10.36
N GLY A 306 11.60 2.84 -11.00
CA GLY A 306 11.35 3.55 -12.26
C GLY A 306 10.81 2.63 -13.36
N ALA A 307 11.58 1.64 -13.78
CA ALA A 307 11.21 0.74 -14.87
C ALA A 307 10.04 -0.21 -14.50
N PRO A 308 9.96 -0.83 -13.29
CA PRO A 308 8.81 -1.63 -12.90
C PRO A 308 7.50 -0.86 -12.93
N THR A 309 7.46 0.35 -12.36
CA THR A 309 6.26 1.20 -12.32
C THR A 309 5.90 1.69 -13.73
N ALA A 310 6.89 2.09 -14.54
CA ALA A 310 6.68 2.50 -15.93
C ALA A 310 6.07 1.37 -16.79
N SER A 311 6.42 0.10 -16.51
CA SER A 311 5.82 -1.05 -17.20
C SER A 311 4.30 -1.12 -16.98
N ALA A 312 3.82 -0.90 -15.76
CA ALA A 312 2.39 -0.86 -15.45
C ALA A 312 1.71 0.36 -16.13
N VAL A 313 2.34 1.54 -16.06
CA VAL A 313 1.85 2.76 -16.74
C VAL A 313 1.70 2.53 -18.24
N VAL A 314 2.73 2.00 -18.91
CA VAL A 314 2.66 1.73 -20.36
C VAL A 314 1.62 0.64 -20.66
N GLY A 315 1.46 -0.35 -19.79
CA GLY A 315 0.37 -1.33 -19.89
C GLY A 315 -1.01 -0.69 -19.91
N ASP A 316 -1.23 0.32 -19.07
CA ASP A 316 -2.46 1.11 -19.04
C ASP A 316 -2.60 1.98 -20.31
N VAL A 317 -1.53 2.64 -20.73
CA VAL A 317 -1.53 3.41 -21.99
C VAL A 317 -1.93 2.53 -23.18
N VAL A 318 -1.38 1.32 -23.30
CA VAL A 318 -1.74 0.37 -24.36
C VAL A 318 -3.21 -0.05 -24.29
N THR A 319 -3.74 -0.25 -23.08
CA THR A 319 -5.16 -0.61 -22.89
C THR A 319 -6.07 0.51 -23.34
N VAL A 320 -5.82 1.72 -22.84
CA VAL A 320 -6.58 2.93 -23.22
C VAL A 320 -6.47 3.22 -24.72
N ALA A 321 -5.26 3.10 -25.28
CA ALA A 321 -5.06 3.28 -26.72
C ALA A 321 -5.84 2.27 -27.58
N ARG A 322 -5.99 1.01 -27.12
CA ARG A 322 -6.87 0.04 -27.77
C ARG A 322 -8.34 0.44 -27.73
N HIS A 323 -8.80 0.98 -26.62
CA HIS A 323 -10.18 1.48 -26.53
C HIS A 323 -10.41 2.62 -27.51
N ILE A 324 -9.50 3.59 -27.58
CA ILE A 324 -9.56 4.68 -28.54
C ILE A 324 -9.56 4.16 -29.99
N ALA A 325 -8.68 3.22 -30.32
CA ALA A 325 -8.60 2.62 -31.64
C ALA A 325 -9.87 1.84 -32.04
N GLN A 326 -10.62 1.33 -31.07
CA GLN A 326 -11.87 0.61 -31.26
C GLN A 326 -13.12 1.52 -31.14
N GLY A 327 -12.95 2.79 -30.78
CA GLY A 327 -14.05 3.72 -30.56
C GLY A 327 -14.92 3.39 -29.34
N CYS A 328 -14.32 2.83 -28.30
CA CYS A 328 -15.00 2.48 -27.05
C CYS A 328 -14.20 3.00 -25.82
N THR A 329 -14.79 2.83 -24.66
CA THR A 329 -14.13 3.00 -23.35
C THR A 329 -14.08 1.66 -22.62
N GLY A 330 -13.17 1.53 -21.67
CA GLY A 330 -13.13 0.42 -20.75
C GLY A 330 -14.26 0.47 -19.71
N PRO A 331 -14.30 -0.54 -18.80
CA PRO A 331 -15.30 -0.56 -17.73
C PRO A 331 -15.14 0.65 -16.80
N ALA A 332 -16.26 1.34 -16.54
CA ALA A 332 -16.29 2.43 -15.58
C ALA A 332 -15.98 1.93 -14.16
N ILE A 333 -15.42 2.80 -13.32
CA ILE A 333 -15.25 2.50 -11.89
C ILE A 333 -16.57 2.85 -11.21
N THR A 334 -17.37 1.82 -11.00
CA THR A 334 -18.72 1.98 -10.44
C THR A 334 -18.67 1.81 -8.91
N LEU A 335 -19.07 2.86 -8.20
CA LEU A 335 -19.24 2.84 -6.74
C LEU A 335 -20.73 2.67 -6.41
N TYR A 336 -21.27 1.50 -6.72
CA TYR A 336 -22.71 1.23 -6.60
C TYR A 336 -23.15 0.78 -5.21
N ASN A 337 -22.21 0.47 -4.33
CA ASN A 337 -22.47 0.09 -2.95
C ASN A 337 -22.37 1.30 -2.03
N ASP A 338 -23.36 1.44 -1.14
CA ASP A 338 -23.29 2.37 -0.01
C ASP A 338 -23.09 1.54 1.28
N LEU A 339 -21.92 0.90 1.36
CA LEU A 339 -21.58 0.05 2.50
C LEU A 339 -21.17 0.91 3.70
N PRO A 340 -21.63 0.57 4.91
CA PRO A 340 -21.18 1.26 6.10
C PRO A 340 -19.67 1.07 6.29
N LYS A 341 -19.02 2.09 6.83
CA LYS A 341 -17.64 2.02 7.27
C LYS A 341 -17.59 1.42 8.65
N ALA A 342 -16.92 0.29 8.80
CA ALA A 342 -16.84 -0.40 10.08
C ALA A 342 -16.08 0.46 11.10
N PRO A 343 -16.64 0.80 12.25
CA PRO A 343 -15.92 1.49 13.30
C PRO A 343 -14.79 0.60 13.85
N ILE A 344 -13.77 1.22 14.45
CA ILE A 344 -12.61 0.49 14.97
C ILE A 344 -13.00 -0.52 16.06
N GLU A 345 -14.01 -0.21 16.84
CA GLU A 345 -14.54 -1.03 17.91
C GLU A 345 -15.17 -2.35 17.41
N ALA A 346 -15.68 -2.35 16.19
CA ALA A 346 -16.24 -3.55 15.56
C ALA A 346 -15.19 -4.54 15.09
N SER A 347 -13.93 -4.09 15.02
CA SER A 347 -12.81 -4.93 14.58
C SER A 347 -12.35 -5.84 15.70
N LYS A 348 -12.39 -7.15 15.46
CA LYS A 348 -11.84 -8.15 16.36
C LYS A 348 -10.59 -8.77 15.77
N ALA A 349 -9.55 -8.88 16.62
CA ALA A 349 -8.32 -9.58 16.30
C ALA A 349 -7.84 -10.38 17.52
N ALA A 350 -6.98 -11.33 17.32
CA ALA A 350 -6.12 -11.83 18.38
C ALA A 350 -4.90 -10.89 18.49
N PHE A 351 -4.38 -10.74 19.69
CA PHE A 351 -3.27 -9.85 19.97
C PHE A 351 -2.16 -10.55 20.74
N ALA A 352 -0.92 -10.31 20.37
CA ALA A 352 0.24 -10.61 21.17
C ALA A 352 0.65 -9.34 21.92
N VAL A 353 0.66 -9.42 23.23
CA VAL A 353 1.03 -8.29 24.11
C VAL A 353 2.27 -8.69 24.90
N ARG A 354 3.30 -7.83 24.86
CA ARG A 354 4.53 -8.01 25.62
C ARG A 354 4.64 -6.94 26.69
N PHE A 355 4.83 -7.37 27.94
CA PHE A 355 5.13 -6.51 29.08
C PHE A 355 6.55 -6.76 29.58
N VAL A 356 7.19 -5.73 30.07
CA VAL A 356 8.41 -5.84 30.89
C VAL A 356 8.00 -5.75 32.36
N ILE A 357 8.37 -6.74 33.15
CA ILE A 357 7.92 -6.89 34.54
C ILE A 357 9.07 -7.13 35.50
N HIS A 358 8.91 -6.68 36.72
CA HIS A 358 9.69 -7.15 37.86
C HIS A 358 9.18 -8.50 38.28
N ASP A 359 9.97 -9.57 38.09
CA ASP A 359 9.53 -10.91 38.38
C ASP A 359 9.41 -11.12 39.90
N LYS A 360 8.19 -11.36 40.36
CA LYS A 360 7.87 -11.70 41.74
C LYS A 360 6.63 -12.59 41.79
N PRO A 361 6.48 -13.42 42.85
CA PRO A 361 5.27 -14.23 43.01
C PRO A 361 4.00 -13.41 42.94
N GLY A 362 3.02 -13.85 42.11
CA GLY A 362 1.71 -13.23 41.98
C GLY A 362 1.57 -12.29 40.77
N VAL A 363 2.65 -11.93 40.08
CA VAL A 363 2.60 -11.02 38.91
C VAL A 363 1.68 -11.56 37.82
N LEU A 364 1.86 -12.80 37.40
CA LEU A 364 1.00 -13.41 36.38
C LEU A 364 -0.49 -13.44 36.80
N ALA A 365 -0.75 -13.73 38.09
CA ALA A 365 -2.13 -13.75 38.59
C ALA A 365 -2.78 -12.37 38.55
N ALA A 366 -2.04 -11.31 38.94
CA ALA A 366 -2.55 -9.95 38.91
C ALA A 366 -2.80 -9.44 37.48
N ILE A 367 -1.92 -9.77 36.53
CA ILE A 367 -2.12 -9.45 35.10
C ILE A 367 -3.36 -10.20 34.57
N ALA A 368 -3.44 -11.51 34.79
CA ALA A 368 -4.58 -12.32 34.35
C ALA A 368 -5.92 -11.83 34.94
N GLU A 369 -5.91 -11.30 36.17
CA GLU A 369 -7.08 -10.69 36.80
C GLU A 369 -7.55 -9.43 36.06
N GLU A 370 -6.64 -8.56 35.57
CA GLU A 370 -6.98 -7.37 34.79
C GLU A 370 -7.60 -7.74 33.43
N PHE A 371 -7.07 -8.80 32.77
CA PHE A 371 -7.65 -9.36 31.56
C PHE A 371 -9.06 -9.93 31.83
N ALA A 372 -9.21 -10.72 32.86
CA ALA A 372 -10.48 -11.33 33.23
C ALA A 372 -11.56 -10.28 33.58
N LYS A 373 -11.21 -9.22 34.33
CA LYS A 373 -12.15 -8.12 34.68
C LYS A 373 -12.80 -7.45 33.46
N ARG A 374 -12.09 -7.44 32.31
CA ARG A 374 -12.56 -6.83 31.06
C ARG A 374 -13.04 -7.84 30.02
N GLY A 375 -13.11 -9.12 30.41
CA GLY A 375 -13.59 -10.18 29.52
C GLY A 375 -12.62 -10.57 28.41
N VAL A 376 -11.36 -10.16 28.48
CA VAL A 376 -10.33 -10.54 27.51
C VAL A 376 -9.80 -11.92 27.85
N SER A 377 -10.01 -12.89 26.96
CA SER A 377 -9.57 -14.26 27.15
C SER A 377 -8.13 -14.45 26.67
N ILE A 378 -7.29 -15.02 27.50
CA ILE A 378 -5.88 -15.33 27.20
C ILE A 378 -5.83 -16.70 26.55
N ASN A 379 -5.20 -16.80 25.37
CA ASN A 379 -4.94 -18.05 24.65
C ASN A 379 -3.61 -18.69 25.05
N GLY A 380 -2.58 -17.88 25.25
CA GLY A 380 -1.24 -18.35 25.58
C GLY A 380 -0.47 -17.37 26.44
N VAL A 381 0.47 -17.89 27.21
CA VAL A 381 1.40 -17.11 28.04
C VAL A 381 2.79 -17.68 27.84
N ASN A 382 3.78 -16.84 27.59
CA ASN A 382 5.17 -17.19 27.52
C ASN A 382 6.01 -16.20 28.34
N GLN A 383 6.95 -16.73 29.12
CA GLN A 383 7.86 -15.94 29.93
C GLN A 383 9.28 -16.36 29.57
N ASP A 384 10.08 -15.40 29.08
CA ASP A 384 11.48 -15.69 28.74
C ASP A 384 12.34 -15.73 29.99
N LEU A 385 13.05 -16.82 30.14
CA LEU A 385 13.99 -17.06 31.26
C LEU A 385 15.35 -16.33 31.13
N LYS A 386 15.55 -15.54 30.09
CA LYS A 386 16.79 -14.78 29.90
C LYS A 386 16.63 -13.38 30.48
N PRO A 387 17.41 -13.02 31.52
CA PRO A 387 17.45 -11.66 32.03
C PRO A 387 18.10 -10.76 30.96
N THR A 388 17.31 -10.02 30.22
CA THR A 388 17.79 -9.16 29.12
C THR A 388 17.85 -7.68 29.48
N LEU A 389 17.29 -7.29 30.62
CA LEU A 389 17.15 -5.87 30.98
C LEU A 389 17.64 -5.62 32.41
N HIS A 390 18.41 -4.55 32.60
CA HIS A 390 18.78 -4.01 33.91
C HIS A 390 18.27 -2.59 34.06
N GLU A 391 17.47 -2.35 35.08
CA GLU A 391 17.06 -0.98 35.45
C GLU A 391 18.04 -0.42 36.48
N PRO A 392 18.61 0.82 36.29
CA PRO A 392 19.48 1.41 37.28
C PRO A 392 18.75 1.64 38.61
N GLY A 393 19.27 1.00 39.68
CA GLY A 393 18.70 1.12 41.02
C GLY A 393 17.79 -0.05 41.46
N TYR A 394 17.50 -1.02 40.59
CA TYR A 394 16.77 -2.25 40.94
C TYR A 394 17.68 -3.45 40.99
N SER A 395 17.59 -4.23 42.08
CA SER A 395 18.44 -5.43 42.33
C SER A 395 17.77 -6.74 41.87
N GLY A 396 16.54 -6.70 41.37
CA GLY A 396 15.80 -7.84 40.84
C GLY A 396 15.97 -8.00 39.32
N GLU A 397 15.60 -9.17 38.80
CA GLU A 397 15.63 -9.45 37.38
C GLU A 397 14.36 -8.91 36.72
N LEU A 398 14.53 -8.12 35.65
CA LEU A 398 13.44 -7.76 34.73
C LEU A 398 13.22 -8.93 33.76
N GLN A 399 11.98 -9.27 33.53
CA GLN A 399 11.61 -10.32 32.58
C GLN A 399 10.58 -9.80 31.58
N GLN A 400 10.53 -10.43 30.42
CA GLN A 400 9.52 -10.21 29.42
C GLN A 400 8.40 -11.25 29.58
N LEU A 401 7.19 -10.78 29.79
CA LEU A 401 5.98 -11.60 29.80
C LEU A 401 5.19 -11.33 28.51
N ARG A 402 4.98 -12.37 27.74
CA ARG A 402 4.18 -12.33 26.51
C ARG A 402 2.85 -13.05 26.70
N LEU A 403 1.79 -12.41 26.26
CA LEU A 403 0.43 -12.93 26.31
C LEU A 403 -0.15 -12.90 24.90
N VAL A 404 -0.79 -13.98 24.48
CA VAL A 404 -1.59 -14.01 23.25
C VAL A 404 -3.06 -14.14 23.66
N THR A 405 -3.92 -13.28 23.10
CA THR A 405 -5.36 -13.31 23.40
C THR A 405 -6.11 -14.17 22.39
N HIS A 406 -7.33 -14.61 22.75
CA HIS A 406 -8.36 -14.96 21.78
C HIS A 406 -8.86 -13.69 21.06
N LEU A 407 -9.77 -13.84 20.10
CA LEU A 407 -10.37 -12.71 19.40
C LEU A 407 -11.04 -11.75 20.39
N THR A 408 -10.63 -10.50 20.38
CA THR A 408 -11.20 -9.42 21.18
C THR A 408 -11.23 -8.13 20.37
N ASP A 409 -12.04 -7.17 20.77
CA ASP A 409 -12.02 -5.84 20.18
C ASP A 409 -10.80 -5.03 20.67
N GLU A 410 -10.34 -4.13 19.82
CA GLU A 410 -9.11 -3.38 20.07
C GLU A 410 -9.25 -2.39 21.24
N VAL A 411 -10.42 -1.80 21.43
CA VAL A 411 -10.64 -0.82 22.49
C VAL A 411 -10.55 -1.52 23.85
N THR A 412 -11.28 -2.61 24.02
CA THR A 412 -11.23 -3.43 25.26
C THR A 412 -9.81 -3.93 25.55
N LEU A 413 -9.06 -4.33 24.52
CA LEU A 413 -7.66 -4.72 24.71
C LEU A 413 -6.80 -3.55 25.19
N ARG A 414 -6.86 -2.39 24.55
CA ARG A 414 -6.06 -1.22 24.93
C ARG A 414 -6.35 -0.77 26.35
N GLU A 415 -7.63 -0.71 26.75
CA GLU A 415 -8.02 -0.44 28.15
C GLU A 415 -7.46 -1.49 29.13
N THR A 416 -7.41 -2.75 28.71
CA THR A 416 -6.84 -3.83 29.52
C THR A 416 -5.34 -3.65 29.71
N VAL A 417 -4.62 -3.37 28.63
CA VAL A 417 -3.18 -3.13 28.65
C VAL A 417 -2.83 -1.90 29.49
N GLU A 418 -3.58 -0.81 29.35
CA GLU A 418 -3.40 0.37 30.18
C GLU A 418 -3.60 0.08 31.67
N ALA A 419 -4.58 -0.76 32.03
CA ALA A 419 -4.80 -1.13 33.41
C ALA A 419 -3.65 -2.00 33.97
N VAL A 420 -3.11 -2.90 33.14
CA VAL A 420 -1.92 -3.69 33.50
C VAL A 420 -0.70 -2.79 33.70
N CYS A 421 -0.49 -1.78 32.84
CA CYS A 421 0.62 -0.83 32.96
C CYS A 421 0.57 0.04 34.22
N ARG A 422 -0.57 0.12 34.91
CA ARG A 422 -0.70 0.82 36.21
C ARG A 422 -0.26 -0.03 37.42
N LEU A 423 0.04 -1.31 37.20
CA LEU A 423 0.53 -2.18 38.28
C LEU A 423 1.99 -1.86 38.60
N ASP A 424 2.35 -1.90 39.87
CA ASP A 424 3.65 -1.45 40.42
C ASP A 424 4.87 -2.25 39.95
N PHE A 425 4.64 -3.41 39.39
CA PHE A 425 5.68 -4.32 38.89
C PHE A 425 5.82 -4.30 37.37
N VAL A 426 5.01 -3.51 36.64
CA VAL A 426 5.14 -3.34 35.19
C VAL A 426 5.98 -2.09 34.91
N THR A 427 6.96 -2.22 34.02
CA THR A 427 7.84 -1.12 33.64
C THR A 427 7.96 -1.02 32.13
N GLY A 428 8.33 0.15 31.65
CA GLY A 428 8.46 0.41 30.19
C GLY A 428 7.13 0.44 29.45
N GLU A 429 7.21 0.65 28.14
CA GLU A 429 6.05 0.63 27.26
C GLU A 429 5.73 -0.80 26.82
N PRO A 430 4.45 -1.21 26.82
CA PRO A 430 4.02 -2.50 26.29
C PRO A 430 4.13 -2.50 24.77
N SER A 431 4.42 -3.67 24.20
CA SER A 431 4.26 -3.89 22.75
C SER A 431 2.95 -4.63 22.51
N ILE A 432 2.21 -4.19 21.49
CA ILE A 432 0.94 -4.81 21.06
C ILE A 432 1.03 -5.07 19.56
N LEU A 433 0.95 -6.32 19.16
CA LEU A 433 0.90 -6.73 17.76
C LEU A 433 -0.35 -7.56 17.49
N ARG A 434 -1.02 -7.33 16.36
CA ARG A 434 -2.15 -8.14 15.94
C ARG A 434 -1.66 -9.47 15.38
N VAL A 435 -2.40 -10.54 15.62
CA VAL A 435 -2.11 -11.91 15.14
C VAL A 435 -3.17 -12.26 14.09
N LEU A 436 -2.72 -12.64 12.90
CA LEU A 436 -3.54 -13.07 11.77
C LEU A 436 -3.44 -14.57 11.54
#